data_b232528b78509eceb826c924b469c8db
#
_entry.id   b232528b78509eceb826c924b469c8db
#
_cell.length_a   1.000
_cell.length_b   1.000
_cell.length_c   1.000
_cell.angle_alpha   90.00
_cell.angle_beta   90.00
_cell.angle_gamma   90.00
#
_symmetry.space_group_name_H-M   'P 1'
#
loop_
_entity.id
_entity.type
_entity.pdbx_description
1 polymer ?
#
loop_
_entity_poly.entity_id
_entity_poly.type
_entity_poly.pdbx_seq_one_letter_code
_entity_poly.pdbx_strand_id
1 'polypeptide(L)'
;MPSQRRSSNGTLTAAEYRRLITESSFQDKVIQTAELGGWWVWHDTDSRRNRAGLPDLIMIRPPRVIFAELKKHDGRVRRSQQTVLGLLADCPDVESYLWRPDDFEAIERILARRGSASRRR
;
A
#
# COMPACT_ATOMS: atom_id res chain seq x y z
N MET A 1 28.13 7.65 15.31
CA MET A 1 27.88 7.70 14.61
C MET A 1 26.92 8.42 14.00
N PRO A 2 26.74 8.73 13.47
CA PRO A 2 25.96 9.73 12.93
C PRO A 2 24.86 9.40 12.03
N SER A 3 24.67 8.21 11.75
CA SER A 3 23.65 7.83 10.79
C SER A 3 22.24 8.14 11.26
N GLN A 4 22.02 8.34 12.53
CA GLN A 4 20.74 8.70 12.97
C GLN A 4 20.56 10.15 13.15
N ARG A 5 21.51 10.94 12.73
CA ARG A 5 21.39 12.31 12.99
C ARG A 5 20.29 12.91 12.14
N ARG A 6 19.62 13.87 12.68
CA ARG A 6 18.60 14.60 11.99
C ARG A 6 19.25 15.59 11.06
N SER A 7 18.46 16.16 10.18
CA SER A 7 18.95 17.25 9.36
C SER A 7 19.33 18.42 10.26
N SER A 8 20.08 19.35 9.72
CA SER A 8 20.61 20.46 10.51
C SER A 8 19.51 21.32 11.13
N ASN A 9 18.31 21.33 10.56
CA ASN A 9 17.21 22.10 11.12
C ASN A 9 16.30 21.28 12.02
N GLY A 10 16.72 20.10 12.43
CA GLY A 10 15.97 19.28 13.35
C GLY A 10 14.91 18.39 12.74
N THR A 11 14.74 18.42 11.42
CA THR A 11 13.75 17.55 10.80
C THR A 11 14.26 16.12 10.70
N LEU A 12 13.33 15.19 10.53
CA LEU A 12 13.67 13.79 10.38
C LEU A 12 14.25 13.52 9.00
N THR A 13 15.16 12.57 8.92
CA THR A 13 15.58 12.05 7.63
C THR A 13 14.45 11.20 7.04
N ALA A 14 14.54 10.92 5.76
CA ALA A 14 13.56 10.06 5.11
C ALA A 14 13.50 8.69 5.77
N ALA A 15 14.67 8.14 6.12
CA ALA A 15 14.72 6.82 6.75
C ALA A 15 14.05 6.85 8.13
N GLU A 16 14.30 7.91 8.90
CA GLU A 16 13.69 8.05 10.21
C GLU A 16 12.17 8.18 10.09
N TYR A 17 11.72 8.99 9.14
CA TYR A 17 10.30 9.18 8.91
C TYR A 17 9.62 7.85 8.59
N ARG A 18 10.22 7.07 7.71
CA ARG A 18 9.64 5.79 7.31
C ARG A 18 9.51 4.80 8.44
N ARG A 19 10.41 4.88 9.43
CA ARG A 19 10.31 4.00 10.59
C ARG A 19 9.28 4.45 11.59
N LEU A 20 9.02 5.75 11.65
CA LEU A 20 8.16 6.33 12.67
C LEU A 20 6.72 6.54 12.23
N ILE A 21 6.46 6.54 10.92
CA ILE A 21 5.12 6.80 10.44
C ILE A 21 4.18 5.70 10.90
N THR A 22 3.00 6.10 11.36
CA THR A 22 1.99 5.13 11.80
C THR A 22 1.36 4.45 10.58
N GLU A 23 0.73 3.31 10.82
CA GLU A 23 0.03 2.62 9.75
C GLU A 23 -1.10 3.49 9.18
N SER A 24 -1.82 4.20 10.05
CA SER A 24 -2.89 5.09 9.63
C SER A 24 -2.38 6.23 8.75
N SER A 25 -1.30 6.87 9.14
CA SER A 25 -0.72 7.95 8.35
C SER A 25 -0.17 7.44 7.01
N PHE A 26 0.41 6.25 7.03
CA PHE A 26 0.89 5.64 5.80
C PHE A 26 -0.29 5.36 4.85
N GLN A 27 -1.38 4.83 5.40
CA GLN A 27 -2.56 4.55 4.60
C GLN A 27 -3.11 5.84 3.97
N ASP A 28 -3.21 6.91 4.74
CA ASP A 28 -3.67 8.19 4.21
C ASP A 28 -2.81 8.65 3.05
N LYS A 29 -1.51 8.48 3.17
CA LYS A 29 -0.57 8.90 2.14
C LYS A 29 -0.74 8.08 0.86
N VAL A 30 -0.93 6.77 0.99
CA VAL A 30 -1.14 5.90 -0.16
C VAL A 30 -2.46 6.25 -0.85
N ILE A 31 -3.53 6.42 -0.06
CA ILE A 31 -4.83 6.77 -0.62
C ILE A 31 -4.75 8.08 -1.38
N GLN A 32 -4.13 9.09 -0.79
CA GLN A 32 -4.00 10.39 -1.44
C GLN A 32 -3.24 10.26 -2.76
N THR A 33 -2.14 9.52 -2.76
CA THR A 33 -1.36 9.32 -3.97
C THR A 33 -2.17 8.62 -5.05
N ALA A 34 -2.93 7.60 -4.66
CA ALA A 34 -3.76 6.86 -5.61
C ALA A 34 -4.86 7.74 -6.20
N GLU A 35 -5.56 8.49 -5.34
CA GLU A 35 -6.65 9.33 -5.80
C GLU A 35 -6.16 10.43 -6.73
N LEU A 36 -5.02 11.01 -6.43
CA LEU A 36 -4.42 12.01 -7.32
C LEU A 36 -4.08 11.41 -8.68
N GLY A 37 -3.81 10.13 -8.72
CA GLY A 37 -3.51 9.41 -9.95
C GLY A 37 -4.74 8.87 -10.67
N GLY A 38 -5.93 9.19 -10.19
CA GLY A 38 -7.16 8.79 -10.85
C GLY A 38 -7.71 7.43 -10.44
N TRP A 39 -7.22 6.87 -9.36
CA TRP A 39 -7.72 5.59 -8.85
C TRP A 39 -8.98 5.80 -8.02
N TRP A 40 -9.96 4.93 -8.18
CA TRP A 40 -11.06 4.80 -7.24
C TRP A 40 -10.55 3.94 -6.10
N VAL A 41 -10.76 4.40 -4.85
CA VAL A 41 -10.18 3.72 -3.68
C VAL A 41 -11.27 3.39 -2.67
N TRP A 42 -11.32 2.12 -2.28
CA TRP A 42 -12.09 1.70 -1.12
C TRP A 42 -11.09 1.32 -0.01
N HIS A 43 -11.40 1.71 1.21
CA HIS A 43 -10.58 1.28 2.34
C HIS A 43 -11.47 0.79 3.48
N ASP A 44 -10.90 -0.12 4.28
CA ASP A 44 -11.61 -0.72 5.40
C ASP A 44 -11.70 0.28 6.53
N THR A 45 -12.91 0.61 6.94
CA THR A 45 -13.14 1.55 8.04
C THR A 45 -13.49 0.86 9.34
N ASP A 46 -13.84 -0.43 9.30
CA ASP A 46 -14.15 -1.19 10.50
C ASP A 46 -13.82 -2.66 10.26
N SER A 47 -12.57 -3.00 10.56
CA SER A 47 -12.07 -4.34 10.27
C SER A 47 -12.79 -5.43 11.07
N ARG A 48 -13.47 -5.08 12.16
CA ARG A 48 -14.20 -6.06 12.93
C ARG A 48 -15.44 -6.57 12.21
N ARG A 49 -15.92 -5.80 11.23
CA ARG A 49 -17.11 -6.17 10.47
C ARG A 49 -16.78 -6.85 9.15
N ASN A 50 -15.51 -6.86 8.76
CA ASN A 50 -15.10 -7.43 7.50
C ASN A 50 -14.49 -8.80 7.71
N ARG A 51 -14.40 -9.55 6.62
CA ARG A 51 -13.81 -10.87 6.66
C ARG A 51 -12.34 -10.77 7.06
N ALA A 52 -11.92 -11.62 7.96
CA ALA A 52 -10.52 -11.65 8.38
C ALA A 52 -9.61 -11.89 7.19
N GLY A 53 -8.56 -11.10 7.10
CA GLY A 53 -7.59 -11.23 6.02
C GLY A 53 -7.85 -10.34 4.81
N LEU A 54 -9.02 -9.69 4.76
CA LEU A 54 -9.30 -8.76 3.67
C LEU A 54 -8.24 -7.65 3.66
N PRO A 55 -7.64 -7.36 2.52
CA PRO A 55 -6.65 -6.28 2.44
C PRO A 55 -7.25 -4.92 2.78
N ASP A 56 -6.39 -4.01 3.22
CA ASP A 56 -6.82 -2.68 3.66
C ASP A 56 -7.42 -1.84 2.55
N LEU A 57 -6.90 -1.98 1.33
CA LEU A 57 -7.31 -1.13 0.22
C LEU A 57 -7.68 -1.96 -0.99
N ILE A 58 -8.73 -1.50 -1.68
CA ILE A 58 -9.05 -1.97 -3.03
C ILE A 58 -9.03 -0.73 -3.92
N MET A 59 -8.25 -0.78 -4.98
CA MET A 59 -8.08 0.36 -5.85
C MET A 59 -8.34 -0.05 -7.29
N ILE A 60 -9.11 0.76 -8.01
CA ILE A 60 -9.52 0.42 -9.35
C ILE A 60 -9.27 1.61 -10.28
N ARG A 61 -8.53 1.34 -11.34
CA ARG A 61 -8.40 2.27 -12.46
C ARG A 61 -8.30 1.38 -13.70
N PRO A 62 -9.43 1.16 -14.38
CA PRO A 62 -9.46 0.15 -15.46
C PRO A 62 -8.33 0.30 -16.45
N PRO A 63 -7.76 -0.78 -16.90
CA PRO A 63 -8.17 -2.17 -16.66
C PRO A 63 -7.56 -2.80 -15.40
N ARG A 64 -7.01 -2.01 -14.50
CA ARG A 64 -6.26 -2.52 -13.35
C ARG A 64 -7.10 -2.54 -12.08
N VAL A 65 -6.94 -3.60 -11.30
CA VAL A 65 -7.51 -3.73 -9.96
C VAL A 65 -6.37 -4.12 -9.03
N ILE A 66 -6.20 -3.36 -7.95
CA ILE A 66 -5.16 -3.61 -6.96
C ILE A 66 -5.79 -3.85 -5.60
N PHE A 67 -5.34 -4.92 -4.93
CA PHE A 67 -5.63 -5.16 -3.53
C PHE A 67 -4.34 -4.95 -2.76
N ALA A 68 -4.34 -4.09 -1.75
CA ALA A 68 -3.12 -3.78 -1.03
C ALA A 68 -3.32 -3.89 0.48
N GLU A 69 -2.45 -4.64 1.11
CA GLU A 69 -2.35 -4.70 2.55
C GLU A 69 -1.24 -3.75 2.98
N LEU A 70 -1.51 -2.90 3.97
CA LEU A 70 -0.54 -1.91 4.43
C LEU A 70 -0.09 -2.25 5.84
N LYS A 71 1.20 -2.14 6.06
CA LYS A 71 1.78 -2.34 7.37
C LYS A 71 2.79 -1.24 7.65
N LYS A 72 2.87 -0.80 8.90
CA LYS A 72 3.95 0.11 9.27
C LYS A 72 5.28 -0.65 9.19
N HIS A 73 6.37 0.06 9.38
CA HIS A 73 7.73 -0.45 9.16
C HIS A 73 7.96 -1.86 9.72
N ASP A 74 7.52 -2.13 10.95
CA ASP A 74 7.74 -3.41 11.61
C ASP A 74 6.44 -4.13 11.97
N GLY A 75 5.34 -3.78 11.32
CA GLY A 75 4.06 -4.41 11.59
C GLY A 75 4.03 -5.87 11.12
N ARG A 76 3.34 -6.72 11.88
CA ARG A 76 3.26 -8.13 11.56
C ARG A 76 2.12 -8.41 10.60
N VAL A 77 2.38 -9.30 9.66
CA VAL A 77 1.34 -9.79 8.75
C VAL A 77 0.72 -11.03 9.37
N ARG A 78 -0.59 -11.00 9.57
CA ARG A 78 -1.29 -12.12 10.17
C ARG A 78 -1.45 -13.25 9.17
N ARG A 79 -1.65 -14.46 9.70
CA ARG A 79 -1.83 -15.62 8.83
C ARG A 79 -3.00 -15.45 7.89
N SER A 80 -4.14 -14.92 8.38
CA SER A 80 -5.30 -14.71 7.52
C SER A 80 -4.99 -13.73 6.38
N GLN A 81 -4.18 -12.71 6.66
CA GLN A 81 -3.77 -11.76 5.63
C GLN A 81 -2.87 -12.42 4.59
N GLN A 82 -1.93 -13.25 5.04
CA GLN A 82 -1.07 -13.98 4.12
C GLN A 82 -1.88 -14.90 3.22
N THR A 83 -2.88 -15.55 3.80
CA THR A 83 -3.72 -16.48 3.04
C THR A 83 -4.47 -15.74 1.92
N VAL A 84 -5.10 -14.61 2.24
CA VAL A 84 -5.87 -13.88 1.23
C VAL A 84 -4.97 -13.28 0.18
N LEU A 85 -3.82 -12.73 0.58
CA LEU A 85 -2.87 -12.21 -0.41
C LEU A 85 -2.38 -13.31 -1.35
N GLY A 86 -2.17 -14.51 -0.80
CA GLY A 86 -1.78 -15.66 -1.64
C GLY A 86 -2.84 -16.03 -2.65
N LEU A 87 -4.11 -16.03 -2.21
CA LEU A 87 -5.19 -16.33 -3.14
C LEU A 87 -5.26 -15.27 -4.25
N LEU A 88 -5.12 -14.02 -3.88
CA LEU A 88 -5.16 -12.94 -4.88
C LEU A 88 -3.98 -13.03 -5.85
N ALA A 89 -2.81 -13.43 -5.36
CA ALA A 89 -1.64 -13.55 -6.20
C ALA A 89 -1.83 -14.61 -7.29
N ASP A 90 -2.71 -15.56 -7.05
CA ASP A 90 -3.01 -16.60 -8.04
C ASP A 90 -4.06 -16.17 -9.05
N CYS A 91 -4.58 -14.97 -8.95
CA CYS A 91 -5.56 -14.43 -9.90
C CYS A 91 -4.84 -13.54 -10.91
N PRO A 92 -4.82 -13.94 -12.19
CA PRO A 92 -3.96 -13.23 -13.16
C PRO A 92 -4.41 -11.83 -13.50
N ASP A 93 -5.67 -11.49 -13.27
CA ASP A 93 -6.18 -10.19 -13.70
C ASP A 93 -6.30 -9.18 -12.57
N VAL A 94 -5.78 -9.53 -11.38
CA VAL A 94 -5.71 -8.57 -10.29
C VAL A 94 -4.28 -8.50 -9.79
N GLU A 95 -3.96 -7.40 -9.14
CA GLU A 95 -2.65 -7.23 -8.52
C GLU A 95 -2.84 -7.22 -7.02
N SER A 96 -1.90 -7.82 -6.29
CA SER A 96 -1.96 -7.81 -4.84
C SER A 96 -0.58 -7.46 -4.29
N TYR A 97 -0.58 -6.66 -3.25
CA TYR A 97 0.66 -6.17 -2.67
C TYR A 97 0.58 -6.13 -1.16
N LEU A 98 1.73 -6.29 -0.54
CA LEU A 98 1.95 -5.94 0.85
C LEU A 98 2.92 -4.77 0.82
N TRP A 99 2.48 -3.62 1.31
CA TRP A 99 3.28 -2.40 1.23
C TRP A 99 3.64 -1.89 2.61
N ARG A 100 4.87 -1.43 2.72
CA ARG A 100 5.40 -0.76 3.91
C ARG A 100 5.93 0.62 3.50
N PRO A 101 6.14 1.53 4.46
CA PRO A 101 6.62 2.88 4.10
C PRO A 101 7.88 2.89 3.25
N ASP A 102 8.78 1.92 3.45
CA ASP A 102 9.99 1.86 2.63
C ASP A 102 9.70 1.59 1.16
N ASP A 103 8.51 1.12 0.86
CA ASP A 103 8.13 0.81 -0.53
C ASP A 103 7.55 2.01 -1.26
N PHE A 104 7.53 3.20 -0.66
CA PHE A 104 6.71 4.28 -1.19
C PHE A 104 7.09 4.68 -2.60
N GLU A 105 8.36 4.70 -2.93
CA GLU A 105 8.77 5.03 -4.29
C GLU A 105 8.30 3.99 -5.29
N ALA A 106 8.37 2.72 -4.90
CA ALA A 106 7.83 1.64 -5.73
C ALA A 106 6.32 1.79 -5.88
N ILE A 107 5.62 2.16 -4.79
CA ILE A 107 4.18 2.37 -4.82
C ILE A 107 3.83 3.44 -5.83
N GLU A 108 4.56 4.55 -5.83
CA GLU A 108 4.32 5.62 -6.79
C GLU A 108 4.45 5.12 -8.22
N ARG A 109 5.48 4.34 -8.48
CA ARG A 109 5.69 3.79 -9.83
C ARG A 109 4.58 2.83 -10.22
N ILE A 110 4.16 1.97 -9.29
CA ILE A 110 3.10 1.01 -9.54
C ILE A 110 1.80 1.72 -9.85
N LEU A 111 1.45 2.72 -9.07
CA LEU A 111 0.20 3.45 -9.27
C LEU A 111 0.21 4.30 -10.54
N ALA A 112 1.39 4.71 -11.00
CA ALA A 112 1.49 5.51 -12.20
C ALA A 112 1.36 4.70 -13.49
N ARG A 113 1.63 3.39 -13.45
CA ARG A 113 1.61 2.59 -14.66
C ARG A 113 0.21 2.43 -15.20
N ARG A 114 0.10 2.45 -16.52
CA ARG A 114 -1.16 2.14 -17.19
C ARG A 114 -1.25 0.65 -17.41
N GLY A 115 -2.45 0.14 -17.38
CA GLY A 115 -2.64 -1.26 -17.70
C GLY A 115 -2.50 -1.52 -19.18
N SER A 116 -2.38 -2.78 -19.53
CA SER A 116 -2.24 -3.16 -20.92
C SER A 116 -3.59 -3.09 -21.63
N ALA A 117 -3.67 -2.34 -22.72
CA ALA A 117 -4.89 -2.27 -23.50
C ALA A 117 -5.22 -3.60 -24.19
N SER A 118 -4.21 -4.42 -24.42
CA SER A 118 -4.43 -5.69 -25.11
C SER A 118 -5.24 -6.67 -24.31
N ARG A 119 -5.41 -6.43 -23.02
CA ARG A 119 -6.21 -7.32 -22.20
C ARG A 119 -7.69 -7.14 -22.42
N ARG A 120 -8.05 -6.05 -23.04
CA ARG A 120 -9.43 -5.79 -23.21
C ARG A 120 -9.90 -6.58 -24.34
N ARG A 121 -10.76 -6.88 -24.33
CA ARG A 121 -11.16 -7.51 -25.45
C ARG A 121 -12.21 -7.31 -25.77
#